data_d686bd16f8818a5b4d5434ba304393b6
#
_entry.id   d686bd16f8818a5b4d5434ba304393b6
#
_cell.length_a   1.000
_cell.length_b   1.000
_cell.length_c   1.000
_cell.angle_alpha   90.00
_cell.angle_beta   90.00
_cell.angle_gamma   90.00
#
_symmetry.space_group_name_H-M   'P 1'
#
loop_
_entity.id
_entity.type
_entity.pdbx_description
1 polymer ?
#
loop_
_entity_poly.entity_id
_entity_poly.type
_entity_poly.pdbx_seq_one_letter_code
_entity_poly.pdbx_strand_id
1 'polypeptide(L)'
;MRMIIMFDMPTETVEDKRAYRKFRKFLLSEGFLMHQYSVYSRLLLNGNANSLLIDRLKANNPNKGSITILTVTEKQFARMIYLHGEKDESVANTDNRLVFLGEDYGEELSLIHI
;
A
#
# COMPACT_ATOMS: atom_id res chain seq x y z
N MET A 1 0.00 14.47 4.36
CA MET A 1 -0.90 13.40 4.80
C MET A 1 -0.58 12.11 4.06
N ARG A 2 -0.94 11.00 4.63
CA ARG A 2 -0.59 9.70 4.08
C ARG A 2 -1.78 8.77 4.14
N MET A 3 -2.06 8.09 3.03
CA MET A 3 -3.13 7.12 3.00
C MET A 3 -2.53 5.74 3.23
N ILE A 4 -3.11 4.99 4.16
CA ILE A 4 -2.72 3.63 4.43
C ILE A 4 -3.87 2.74 4.01
N ILE A 5 -3.57 1.69 3.25
CA ILE A 5 -4.58 0.74 2.85
C ILE A 5 -4.18 -0.62 3.40
N MET A 6 -5.11 -1.27 4.05
CA MET A 6 -4.91 -2.57 4.69
C MET A 6 -5.95 -3.51 4.13
N PHE A 7 -5.54 -4.69 3.76
CA PHE A 7 -6.52 -5.61 3.19
C PHE A 7 -6.23 -7.05 3.57
N ASP A 8 -7.31 -7.81 3.63
CA ASP A 8 -7.27 -9.22 3.93
C ASP A 8 -8.07 -9.89 2.84
N MET A 9 -7.38 -10.41 1.84
CA MET A 9 -8.01 -11.02 0.68
C MET A 9 -7.70 -12.51 0.65
N PRO A 10 -8.66 -13.33 0.24
CA PRO A 10 -8.40 -14.76 0.17
C PRO A 10 -7.38 -15.06 -0.93
N THR A 11 -6.60 -16.10 -0.75
CA THR A 11 -5.61 -16.51 -1.73
C THR A 11 -5.62 -18.01 -1.94
N GLU A 12 -6.79 -18.64 -1.84
CA GLU A 12 -6.88 -20.08 -1.92
C GLU A 12 -7.10 -20.59 -3.34
N THR A 13 -7.92 -19.92 -4.12
CA THR A 13 -8.20 -20.37 -5.49
C THR A 13 -7.32 -19.62 -6.47
N VAL A 14 -7.32 -20.07 -7.70
CA VAL A 14 -6.59 -19.39 -8.77
C VAL A 14 -7.17 -18.01 -9.01
N GLU A 15 -8.50 -17.89 -8.97
CA GLU A 15 -9.14 -16.60 -9.14
C GLU A 15 -8.81 -15.65 -8.01
N ASP A 16 -8.76 -16.17 -6.78
CA ASP A 16 -8.39 -15.34 -5.63
C ASP A 16 -6.99 -14.79 -5.80
N LYS A 17 -6.05 -15.63 -6.19
CA LYS A 17 -4.67 -15.21 -6.37
C LYS A 17 -4.54 -14.19 -7.49
N ARG A 18 -5.32 -14.37 -8.55
CA ARG A 18 -5.30 -13.44 -9.66
C ARG A 18 -5.84 -12.07 -9.23
N ALA A 19 -6.95 -12.07 -8.48
CA ALA A 19 -7.54 -10.83 -7.99
C ALA A 19 -6.57 -10.11 -7.05
N TYR A 20 -5.88 -10.86 -6.18
CA TYR A 20 -4.90 -10.28 -5.27
C TYR A 20 -3.77 -9.63 -6.07
N ARG A 21 -3.20 -10.35 -7.04
CA ARG A 21 -2.10 -9.80 -7.83
C ARG A 21 -2.52 -8.58 -8.61
N LYS A 22 -3.74 -8.59 -9.16
CA LYS A 22 -4.25 -7.47 -9.92
C LYS A 22 -4.41 -6.23 -9.03
N PHE A 23 -4.95 -6.42 -7.82
CA PHE A 23 -5.13 -5.31 -6.90
C PHE A 23 -3.79 -4.77 -6.43
N ARG A 24 -2.85 -5.65 -6.11
CA ARG A 24 -1.52 -5.23 -5.71
C ARG A 24 -0.84 -4.43 -6.82
N LYS A 25 -0.95 -4.91 -8.05
CA LYS A 25 -0.35 -4.24 -9.18
C LYS A 25 -0.97 -2.85 -9.37
N PHE A 26 -2.28 -2.74 -9.17
CA PHE A 26 -2.95 -1.47 -9.25
C PHE A 26 -2.43 -0.51 -8.17
N LEU A 27 -2.28 -0.98 -6.95
CA LEU A 27 -1.77 -0.15 -5.87
C LEU A 27 -0.37 0.37 -6.19
N LEU A 28 0.49 -0.49 -6.70
CA LEU A 28 1.84 -0.07 -7.04
C LEU A 28 1.83 0.96 -8.17
N SER A 29 0.94 0.79 -9.15
CA SER A 29 0.83 1.74 -10.25
C SER A 29 0.30 3.09 -9.78
N GLU A 30 -0.43 3.13 -8.67
CA GLU A 30 -0.94 4.37 -8.10
C GLU A 30 0.07 5.01 -7.16
N GLY A 31 1.26 4.46 -7.04
CA GLY A 31 2.30 5.06 -6.22
C GLY A 31 2.34 4.58 -4.78
N PHE A 32 1.60 3.55 -4.45
CA PHE A 32 1.68 2.99 -3.10
C PHE A 32 2.96 2.19 -2.95
N LEU A 33 3.50 2.19 -1.73
CA LEU A 33 4.65 1.38 -1.38
C LEU A 33 4.22 0.38 -0.32
N MET A 34 4.73 -0.82 -0.42
CA MET A 34 4.41 -1.85 0.57
C MET A 34 5.12 -1.55 1.87
N HIS A 35 4.36 -1.47 2.95
CA HIS A 35 4.89 -1.22 4.28
C HIS A 35 5.10 -2.54 5.00
N GLN A 36 4.13 -3.43 4.87
CA GLN A 36 4.26 -4.81 5.25
C GLN A 36 3.22 -5.57 4.43
N TYR A 37 3.19 -6.88 4.56
CA TYR A 37 2.34 -7.69 3.72
C TYR A 37 0.89 -7.23 3.87
N SER A 38 0.25 -6.90 2.75
CA SER A 38 -1.13 -6.42 2.69
C SER A 38 -1.35 -5.07 3.38
N VAL A 39 -0.27 -4.32 3.62
CA VAL A 39 -0.36 -2.97 4.15
C VAL A 39 0.50 -2.07 3.27
N TYR A 40 -0.15 -1.15 2.59
CA TYR A 40 0.52 -0.24 1.66
C TYR A 40 0.23 1.19 2.05
N SER A 41 1.09 2.10 1.71
CA SER A 41 0.85 3.51 1.99
C SER A 41 1.32 4.40 0.85
N ARG A 42 0.74 5.58 0.78
CA ARG A 42 1.10 6.56 -0.23
C ARG A 42 0.99 7.96 0.36
N LEU A 43 1.97 8.80 0.05
CA LEU A 43 1.95 10.20 0.46
C LEU A 43 0.93 10.95 -0.39
N LEU A 44 0.16 11.83 0.22
CA LEU A 44 -0.82 12.65 -0.47
C LEU A 44 -0.53 14.10 -0.21
N LEU A 45 -0.79 14.94 -1.21
CA LEU A 45 -0.52 16.36 -1.10
C LEU A 45 -1.60 17.09 -0.31
N ASN A 46 -2.86 16.70 -0.46
CA ASN A 46 -3.96 17.40 0.18
C ASN A 46 -5.21 16.55 0.19
N GLY A 47 -6.29 17.10 0.76
CA GLY A 47 -7.54 16.36 0.87
C GLY A 47 -8.22 16.10 -0.46
N ASN A 48 -8.02 16.98 -1.43
CA ASN A 48 -8.61 16.77 -2.74
C ASN A 48 -7.98 15.57 -3.43
N ALA A 49 -6.65 15.43 -3.32
CA ALA A 49 -5.96 14.26 -3.86
C ALA A 49 -6.43 12.99 -3.18
N ASN A 50 -6.72 13.08 -1.88
CA ASN A 50 -7.24 11.93 -1.14
C ASN A 50 -8.58 11.48 -1.71
N SER A 51 -9.49 12.42 -1.96
CA SER A 51 -10.80 12.08 -2.48
C SER A 51 -10.73 11.47 -3.88
N LEU A 52 -9.88 12.01 -4.73
CA LEU A 52 -9.72 11.49 -6.08
C LEU A 52 -9.13 10.08 -6.06
N LEU A 53 -8.19 9.84 -5.18
CA LEU A 53 -7.60 8.52 -5.08
C LEU A 53 -8.60 7.50 -4.56
N ILE A 54 -9.42 7.89 -3.59
CA ILE A 54 -10.46 7.00 -3.07
C ILE A 54 -11.42 6.62 -4.20
N ASP A 55 -11.77 7.56 -5.06
CA ASP A 55 -12.66 7.25 -6.18
C ASP A 55 -12.03 6.21 -7.12
N ARG A 56 -10.73 6.33 -7.38
CA ARG A 56 -10.06 5.35 -8.22
C ARG A 56 -9.97 3.99 -7.54
N LEU A 57 -9.77 3.98 -6.23
CA LEU A 57 -9.75 2.72 -5.48
C LEU A 57 -11.11 2.05 -5.52
N LYS A 58 -12.19 2.81 -5.41
CA LYS A 58 -13.53 2.25 -5.52
C LYS A 58 -13.77 1.65 -6.90
N ALA A 59 -13.28 2.32 -7.93
CA ALA A 59 -13.46 1.84 -9.29
C ALA A 59 -12.66 0.56 -9.58
N ASN A 60 -11.61 0.31 -8.80
CA ASN A 60 -10.76 -0.86 -8.99
C ASN A 60 -10.87 -1.84 -7.83
N ASN A 61 -11.97 -1.76 -7.09
CA ASN A 61 -12.23 -2.63 -5.96
C ASN A 61 -12.39 -4.08 -6.45
N PRO A 62 -11.60 -5.02 -5.91
CA PRO A 62 -11.72 -6.41 -6.33
C PRO A 62 -12.97 -7.10 -5.80
N ASN A 63 -13.68 -6.46 -4.87
CA ASN A 63 -14.89 -7.01 -4.28
C ASN A 63 -14.66 -8.36 -3.62
N LYS A 64 -13.52 -8.53 -3.00
CA LYS A 64 -13.17 -9.75 -2.29
C LYS A 64 -12.51 -9.37 -0.98
N GLY A 65 -12.79 -10.13 0.06
CA GLY A 65 -12.17 -9.91 1.35
C GLY A 65 -12.56 -8.61 2.01
N SER A 66 -11.66 -8.08 2.79
CA SER A 66 -11.89 -6.86 3.54
C SER A 66 -10.78 -5.86 3.18
N ILE A 67 -11.15 -4.65 2.80
CA ILE A 67 -10.19 -3.63 2.40
C ILE A 67 -10.53 -2.35 3.17
N THR A 68 -9.56 -1.82 3.89
CA THR A 68 -9.77 -0.68 4.78
C THR A 68 -8.78 0.42 4.45
N ILE A 69 -9.23 1.66 4.47
CA ILE A 69 -8.39 2.82 4.20
C ILE A 69 -8.37 3.72 5.43
N LEU A 70 -7.19 4.17 5.79
CA LEU A 70 -7.01 5.11 6.89
C LEU A 70 -6.08 6.22 6.41
N THR A 71 -6.50 7.47 6.54
CA THR A 71 -5.65 8.60 6.16
C THR A 71 -5.16 9.29 7.43
N VAL A 72 -3.86 9.50 7.53
CA VAL A 72 -3.24 10.09 8.71
C VAL A 72 -2.29 11.19 8.28
N THR A 73 -1.89 12.02 9.24
CA THR A 73 -0.87 13.03 8.98
C THR A 73 0.50 12.37 8.96
N GLU A 74 1.49 13.04 8.38
CA GLU A 74 2.85 12.51 8.39
C GLU A 74 3.37 12.39 9.81
N LYS A 75 2.95 13.29 10.69
CA LYS A 75 3.37 13.23 12.08
C LYS A 75 2.82 11.98 12.76
N GLN A 76 1.57 11.65 12.50
CA GLN A 76 0.98 10.43 13.04
C GLN A 76 1.66 9.19 12.48
N PHE A 77 1.93 9.21 11.19
CA PHE A 77 2.59 8.09 10.54
C PHE A 77 3.99 7.87 11.12
N ALA A 78 4.70 8.96 11.37
CA ALA A 78 6.05 8.88 11.92
C ALA A 78 6.10 8.34 13.34
N ARG A 79 4.96 8.36 14.04
CA ARG A 79 4.89 7.84 15.40
C ARG A 79 4.55 6.36 15.45
N MET A 80 4.52 5.69 14.32
CA MET A 80 4.24 4.26 14.28
C MET A 80 5.29 3.50 15.09
N ILE A 81 4.85 2.58 15.91
CA ILE A 81 5.73 1.81 16.77
C ILE A 81 5.84 0.40 16.24
N TYR A 82 7.05 -0.09 16.11
CA TYR A 82 7.30 -1.44 15.62
C TYR A 82 7.65 -2.32 16.82
N LEU A 83 6.77 -3.23 17.16
CA LEU A 83 7.06 -4.18 18.23
C LEU A 83 8.10 -5.18 17.79
N HIS A 84 8.13 -5.49 16.50
CA HIS A 84 9.07 -6.44 15.94
C HIS A 84 9.39 -5.97 14.53
N GLY A 85 10.61 -6.15 14.11
CA GLY A 85 11.03 -5.68 12.81
C GLY A 85 11.58 -4.28 12.90
N GLU A 86 12.10 -3.77 11.81
CA GLU A 86 12.72 -2.46 11.77
C GLU A 86 11.87 -1.49 10.99
N LYS A 87 11.98 -0.23 11.35
CA LYS A 87 11.31 0.81 10.63
C LYS A 87 11.93 0.95 9.25
N ASP A 88 11.09 1.00 8.21
CA ASP A 88 11.58 1.16 6.86
C ASP A 88 11.74 2.64 6.57
N GLU A 89 12.95 3.13 6.64
CA GLU A 89 13.23 4.52 6.42
C GLU A 89 12.87 4.96 5.00
N SER A 90 12.91 4.05 4.05
CA SER A 90 12.57 4.41 2.69
C SER A 90 11.11 4.79 2.55
N VAL A 91 10.24 4.19 3.34
CA VAL A 91 8.83 4.55 3.34
C VAL A 91 8.64 5.92 4.01
N ALA A 92 9.37 6.18 5.09
CA ALA A 92 9.26 7.45 5.77
C ALA A 92 9.83 8.61 4.96
N ASN A 93 10.83 8.33 4.13
CA ASN A 93 11.46 9.36 3.31
C ASN A 93 11.03 9.20 1.87
N THR A 94 9.74 9.38 1.63
CA THR A 94 9.19 8.97 0.37
C THR A 94 9.63 9.69 -0.84
N ASP A 95 9.86 10.98 -0.74
CA ASP A 95 10.08 11.72 -1.97
C ASP A 95 11.18 11.17 -2.81
N ASN A 96 12.26 10.81 -2.17
CA ASN A 96 13.41 10.36 -2.91
C ASN A 96 13.37 8.90 -3.21
N ARG A 97 12.68 8.14 -2.42
CA ARG A 97 12.79 6.72 -2.55
C ARG A 97 11.69 6.08 -3.28
N LEU A 98 10.65 6.83 -3.53
CA LEU A 98 9.50 6.28 -4.18
C LEU A 98 9.85 5.61 -5.50
N VAL A 99 10.58 6.31 -6.35
CA VAL A 99 10.94 5.76 -7.64
C VAL A 99 11.84 4.55 -7.48
N PHE A 100 12.81 4.66 -6.62
CA PHE A 100 13.78 3.62 -6.44
C PHE A 100 13.13 2.33 -5.98
N LEU A 101 12.26 2.42 -4.98
CA LEU A 101 11.64 1.22 -4.49
C LEU A 101 10.63 0.67 -5.43
N GLY A 102 9.93 1.55 -6.11
CA GLY A 102 8.89 1.10 -7.02
C GLY A 102 9.41 0.25 -8.09
N GLU A 103 10.71 0.44 -8.46
CA GLU A 103 11.14 -0.30 -9.50
C GLU A 103 11.59 -1.59 -9.09
N ASP A 104 12.17 -1.84 -7.98
CA ASP A 104 12.72 -2.99 -7.90
C ASP A 104 12.16 -3.87 -7.03
N TYR A 105 12.16 -3.83 -6.02
CA TYR A 105 11.88 -4.83 -5.42
C TYR A 105 10.82 -5.15 -5.03
N GLY A 106 10.15 -4.43 -5.26
CA GLY A 106 9.02 -4.73 -4.99
C GLY A 106 8.70 -6.06 -5.22
N GLU A 107 9.16 -6.64 -6.03
CA GLU A 107 8.74 -7.78 -6.22
C GLU A 107 9.42 -8.74 -5.72
N GLU A 108 10.30 -8.63 -5.67
CA GLU A 108 10.89 -9.53 -5.23
C GLU A 108 10.76 -9.76 -4.00
N LEU A 109 10.93 -9.16 -3.51
CA LEU A 109 10.98 -9.42 -2.34
C LEU A 109 9.96 -9.86 -1.88
N SER A 110 9.38 -9.51 -2.31
CA SER A 110 8.39 -9.74 -1.79
C SER A 110 7.93 -10.76 -1.86
N LEU A 111 8.18 -10.81 -2.02
CA LEU A 111 7.77 -11.45 -1.91
C LEU A 111 7.85 -12.13 -1.19
N ILE A 112 8.22 -11.97 -0.90
CA ILE A 112 8.44 -12.38 -0.18
C ILE A 112 7.71 -12.97 0.54
N HIS A 113 7.61 -13.50 0.90
CA HIS A 113 7.00 -13.98 1.67
C HIS A 113 5.85 -14.13 1.71
N ILE A 114 5.67 -14.12 1.54
CA ILE A 114 4.47 -14.11 1.66
C ILE A 114 3.87 -15.13 1.09
#